data_9420f2338cbeb6d3e484023eaddcfb6c
#
_entry.id   9420f2338cbeb6d3e484023eaddcfb6c
#
_cell.length_a   1.000
_cell.length_b   1.000
_cell.length_c   1.000
_cell.angle_alpha   90.00
_cell.angle_beta   90.00
_cell.angle_gamma   90.00
#
_symmetry.space_group_name_H-M   'P 1'
#
loop_
_entity.id
_entity.type
_entity.pdbx_description
1 polymer ?
#
loop_
_entity_poly.entity_id
_entity_poly.type
_entity_poly.pdbx_seq_one_letter_code
_entity_poly.pdbx_strand_id
1 'polypeptide(L)'
;MHNLLRFDGKTIALTGAASGIGAATLDLLNTTDADVHAIDLAPIAPGPHTSCRADLGDPVSVAELVEQLPARVDALVNCAGLPNGGRFTPQQIMAVNWFGLRMLTEGALPKMPEGSAVVHVASTAARNWQLHQPELAELLSIESFSETMAWVASHGAVVGDGYALSKEAVCYYTLQRSASSLEHGVRMNSVSPSVTNTPIAADFVAGVGADVIDQAIASAGRIAQPEEMAPALLFLADELSSSFINGVNLTLDRGVKAARIMGQF
;
A
#
# COMPACT_ATOMS: atom_id res chain seq x y z
N MET A 1 -27.57 8.83 11.40
CA MET A 1 -26.60 7.73 11.26
C MET A 1 -25.27 8.29 11.77
N HIS A 2 -24.65 7.69 12.80
CA HIS A 2 -23.31 8.08 13.16
C HIS A 2 -22.39 7.75 11.99
N ASN A 3 -21.67 8.74 11.45
CA ASN A 3 -20.64 8.52 10.46
C ASN A 3 -19.58 7.63 11.13
N LEU A 4 -19.36 6.43 10.61
CA LEU A 4 -18.37 5.48 11.12
C LEU A 4 -16.94 5.92 10.81
N LEU A 5 -16.78 6.85 9.86
CA LEU A 5 -15.50 7.42 9.47
C LEU A 5 -15.31 8.76 10.21
N ARG A 6 -14.31 8.81 11.08
CA ARG A 6 -14.06 9.95 11.98
C ARG A 6 -12.80 10.70 11.59
N PHE A 7 -12.84 11.28 10.40
CA PHE A 7 -11.72 12.04 9.86
C PHE A 7 -11.92 13.55 9.90
N ASP A 8 -12.99 14.02 10.56
CA ASP A 8 -13.28 15.45 10.66
C ASP A 8 -12.13 16.20 11.37
N GLY A 9 -11.54 17.19 10.69
CA GLY A 9 -10.39 17.94 11.15
C GLY A 9 -9.07 17.16 11.19
N LYS A 10 -9.01 15.96 10.60
CA LYS A 10 -7.79 15.17 10.44
C LYS A 10 -7.12 15.48 9.11
N THR A 11 -5.80 15.45 9.08
CA THR A 11 -4.99 15.61 7.87
C THR A 11 -4.55 14.25 7.36
N ILE A 12 -4.93 13.90 6.13
CA ILE A 12 -4.71 12.59 5.53
C ILE A 12 -3.84 12.73 4.28
N ALA A 13 -2.73 12.02 4.22
CA ALA A 13 -1.93 11.86 3.01
C ALA A 13 -2.30 10.52 2.34
N LEU A 14 -2.68 10.55 1.06
CA LEU A 14 -3.12 9.39 0.29
C LEU A 14 -2.34 9.29 -1.01
N THR A 15 -1.56 8.24 -1.23
CA THR A 15 -0.89 7.99 -2.50
C THR A 15 -1.70 7.09 -3.42
N GLY A 16 -1.47 7.18 -4.75
CA GLY A 16 -2.23 6.42 -5.74
C GLY A 16 -3.66 6.91 -5.92
N ALA A 17 -3.90 8.18 -5.65
CA ALA A 17 -5.23 8.79 -5.54
C ALA A 17 -5.96 8.96 -6.88
N ALA A 18 -5.26 8.84 -8.03
CA ALA A 18 -5.85 9.10 -9.35
C ALA A 18 -6.70 7.95 -9.89
N SER A 19 -6.56 6.72 -9.37
CA SER A 19 -7.27 5.56 -9.91
C SER A 19 -7.45 4.41 -8.91
N GLY A 20 -8.30 3.45 -9.27
CA GLY A 20 -8.45 2.18 -8.55
C GLY A 20 -8.79 2.34 -7.06
N ILE A 21 -8.11 1.58 -6.21
CA ILE A 21 -8.36 1.56 -4.75
C ILE A 21 -8.09 2.94 -4.13
N GLY A 22 -7.04 3.65 -4.57
CA GLY A 22 -6.72 4.98 -4.08
C GLY A 22 -7.81 6.00 -4.41
N ALA A 23 -8.34 6.01 -5.65
CA ALA A 23 -9.42 6.90 -6.04
C ALA A 23 -10.70 6.61 -5.24
N ALA A 24 -11.07 5.33 -5.07
CA ALA A 24 -12.22 4.95 -4.24
C ALA A 24 -12.02 5.36 -2.75
N THR A 25 -10.79 5.32 -2.26
CA THR A 25 -10.47 5.79 -0.91
C THR A 25 -10.59 7.32 -0.82
N LEU A 26 -10.12 8.04 -1.86
CA LEU A 26 -10.26 9.49 -1.96
C LEU A 26 -11.74 9.91 -2.01
N ASP A 27 -12.54 9.23 -2.83
CA ASP A 27 -13.98 9.52 -2.93
C ASP A 27 -14.67 9.37 -1.58
N LEU A 28 -14.31 8.36 -0.81
CA LEU A 28 -14.87 8.14 0.52
C LEU A 28 -14.38 9.20 1.53
N LEU A 29 -13.11 9.60 1.49
CA LEU A 29 -12.56 10.69 2.31
C LEU A 29 -13.20 12.04 1.96
N ASN A 30 -13.46 12.31 0.69
CA ASN A 30 -14.14 13.52 0.23
C ASN A 30 -15.59 13.66 0.74
N THR A 31 -16.15 12.62 1.36
CA THR A 31 -17.45 12.70 2.07
C THR A 31 -17.33 13.12 3.53
N THR A 32 -16.11 13.34 4.02
CA THR A 32 -15.78 13.76 5.39
C THR A 32 -15.22 15.19 5.39
N ASP A 33 -15.07 15.80 6.57
CA ASP A 33 -14.41 17.11 6.75
C ASP A 33 -12.89 16.95 6.97
N ALA A 34 -12.25 15.94 6.34
CA ALA A 34 -10.80 15.72 6.37
C ALA A 34 -10.08 16.70 5.44
N ASP A 35 -8.90 17.17 5.87
CA ASP A 35 -7.92 17.81 4.98
C ASP A 35 -7.12 16.72 4.23
N VAL A 36 -7.47 16.47 2.97
CA VAL A 36 -6.88 15.37 2.21
C VAL A 36 -5.81 15.89 1.25
N HIS A 37 -4.60 15.37 1.38
CA HIS A 37 -3.48 15.53 0.45
C HIS A 37 -3.41 14.30 -0.45
N ALA A 38 -4.03 14.42 -1.62
CA ALA A 38 -4.10 13.38 -2.63
C ALA A 38 -2.85 13.41 -3.53
N ILE A 39 -2.12 12.32 -3.58
CA ILE A 39 -0.80 12.22 -4.21
C ILE A 39 -0.85 11.18 -5.33
N ASP A 40 -0.42 11.55 -6.54
CA ASP A 40 -0.28 10.62 -7.68
C ASP A 40 0.69 11.19 -8.71
N LEU A 41 1.24 10.31 -9.56
CA LEU A 41 1.99 10.73 -10.76
C LEU A 41 1.04 11.23 -11.86
N ALA A 42 -0.13 10.60 -11.98
CA ALA A 42 -1.18 10.96 -12.92
C ALA A 42 -2.05 12.12 -12.38
N PRO A 43 -2.73 12.87 -13.26
CA PRO A 43 -3.70 13.88 -12.83
C PRO A 43 -4.83 13.26 -12.01
N ILE A 44 -5.14 13.89 -10.87
CA ILE A 44 -6.26 13.53 -10.00
C ILE A 44 -7.49 14.33 -10.40
N ALA A 45 -8.67 13.70 -10.38
CA ALA A 45 -9.93 14.41 -10.66
C ALA A 45 -10.15 15.56 -9.64
N PRO A 46 -10.68 16.73 -10.08
CA PRO A 46 -10.94 17.83 -9.17
C PRO A 46 -11.90 17.44 -8.03
N GLY A 47 -11.63 17.92 -6.82
CA GLY A 47 -12.42 17.63 -5.63
C GLY A 47 -12.02 18.50 -4.43
N PRO A 48 -12.65 18.28 -3.26
CA PRO A 48 -12.36 19.02 -2.04
C PRO A 48 -11.08 18.47 -1.34
N HIS A 49 -9.98 18.40 -2.10
CA HIS A 49 -8.68 17.93 -1.62
C HIS A 49 -7.54 18.72 -2.26
N THR A 50 -6.37 18.69 -1.63
CA THR A 50 -5.13 19.22 -2.23
C THR A 50 -4.49 18.14 -3.07
N SER A 51 -4.28 18.41 -4.37
CA SER A 51 -3.60 17.48 -5.28
C SER A 51 -2.09 17.76 -5.31
N CYS A 52 -1.29 16.72 -5.08
CA CYS A 52 0.17 16.73 -5.19
C CYS A 52 0.62 15.76 -6.27
N ARG A 53 1.47 16.22 -7.20
CA ARG A 53 2.07 15.33 -8.20
C ARG A 53 3.44 14.87 -7.72
N ALA A 54 3.64 13.54 -7.65
CA ALA A 54 4.94 12.96 -7.28
C ALA A 54 5.17 11.62 -8.00
N ASP A 55 6.43 11.36 -8.35
CA ASP A 55 6.89 10.05 -8.81
C ASP A 55 7.55 9.30 -7.65
N LEU A 56 6.89 8.26 -7.13
CA LEU A 56 7.44 7.45 -6.05
C LEU A 56 8.60 6.55 -6.49
N GLY A 57 8.85 6.42 -7.79
CA GLY A 57 10.03 5.73 -8.33
C GLY A 57 11.30 6.61 -8.37
N ASP A 58 11.18 7.91 -8.14
CA ASP A 58 12.28 8.86 -8.10
C ASP A 58 12.54 9.34 -6.66
N PRO A 59 13.70 9.03 -6.07
CA PRO A 59 14.02 9.44 -4.70
C PRO A 59 14.05 10.95 -4.50
N VAL A 60 14.37 11.74 -5.54
CA VAL A 60 14.34 13.21 -5.46
C VAL A 60 12.89 13.70 -5.36
N SER A 61 12.00 13.17 -6.20
CA SER A 61 10.58 13.48 -6.15
C SER A 61 9.94 13.08 -4.80
N VAL A 62 10.35 11.95 -4.21
CA VAL A 62 9.87 11.53 -2.89
C VAL A 62 10.37 12.46 -1.80
N ALA A 63 11.64 12.91 -1.84
CA ALA A 63 12.19 13.87 -0.88
C ALA A 63 11.44 15.20 -0.93
N GLU A 64 11.20 15.74 -2.14
CA GLU A 64 10.41 16.95 -2.35
C GLU A 64 8.97 16.79 -1.84
N LEU A 65 8.35 15.62 -2.07
CA LEU A 65 7.02 15.30 -1.55
C LEU A 65 6.99 15.32 -0.02
N VAL A 66 8.00 14.73 0.64
CA VAL A 66 8.11 14.73 2.11
C VAL A 66 8.16 16.17 2.65
N GLU A 67 8.92 17.07 2.00
CA GLU A 67 8.96 18.49 2.38
C GLU A 67 7.60 19.19 2.19
N GLN A 68 6.86 18.83 1.14
CA GLN A 68 5.55 19.39 0.83
C GLN A 68 4.41 18.84 1.71
N LEU A 69 4.62 17.71 2.39
CA LEU A 69 3.61 17.19 3.32
C LEU A 69 3.32 18.22 4.41
N PRO A 70 2.06 18.32 4.86
CA PRO A 70 1.69 19.16 6.00
C PRO A 70 2.58 18.93 7.22
N ALA A 71 2.68 19.94 8.08
CA ALA A 71 3.40 19.83 9.34
C ALA A 71 2.77 18.80 10.31
N ARG A 72 1.52 18.41 10.04
CA ARG A 72 0.78 17.38 10.76
C ARG A 72 0.13 16.42 9.77
N VAL A 73 0.33 15.12 9.96
CA VAL A 73 -0.30 14.04 9.18
C VAL A 73 -0.91 13.05 10.17
N ASP A 74 -2.24 12.99 10.24
CA ASP A 74 -2.95 12.08 11.15
C ASP A 74 -3.07 10.66 10.57
N ALA A 75 -3.09 10.54 9.24
CA ALA A 75 -2.96 9.24 8.59
C ALA A 75 -2.20 9.32 7.26
N LEU A 76 -1.34 8.33 7.01
CA LEU A 76 -0.71 8.10 5.71
C LEU A 76 -1.25 6.79 5.13
N VAL A 77 -1.92 6.88 3.96
CA VAL A 77 -2.45 5.72 3.25
C VAL A 77 -1.68 5.51 1.95
N ASN A 78 -0.85 4.49 1.91
CA ASN A 78 0.00 4.16 0.77
C ASN A 78 -0.72 3.19 -0.16
N CYS A 79 -1.44 3.73 -1.16
CA CYS A 79 -2.14 2.96 -2.19
C CYS A 79 -1.38 2.88 -3.53
N ALA A 80 -0.43 3.78 -3.78
CA ALA A 80 0.33 3.78 -5.03
C ALA A 80 1.08 2.46 -5.25
N GLY A 81 1.10 2.00 -6.49
CA GLY A 81 1.85 0.81 -6.85
C GLY A 81 1.75 0.47 -8.33
N LEU A 82 2.82 -0.11 -8.85
CA LEU A 82 2.90 -0.63 -10.21
C LEU A 82 2.56 -2.12 -10.23
N PRO A 83 1.84 -2.60 -11.27
CA PRO A 83 1.56 -4.01 -11.47
C PRO A 83 2.76 -4.76 -12.08
N ASN A 84 2.71 -6.08 -12.07
CA ASN A 84 3.50 -6.90 -12.97
C ASN A 84 2.90 -6.89 -14.40
N GLY A 85 3.34 -7.80 -15.29
CA GLY A 85 2.76 -7.93 -16.65
C GLY A 85 3.65 -7.40 -17.76
N GLY A 86 4.91 -7.06 -17.48
CA GLY A 86 5.92 -6.71 -18.47
C GLY A 86 5.88 -5.26 -18.98
N ARG A 87 4.91 -4.45 -18.51
CA ARG A 87 4.87 -3.01 -18.79
C ARG A 87 5.98 -2.25 -18.05
N PHE A 88 6.36 -2.74 -16.87
CA PHE A 88 7.40 -2.15 -16.02
C PHE A 88 8.48 -3.19 -15.72
N THR A 89 9.71 -2.72 -15.59
CA THR A 89 10.83 -3.58 -15.18
C THR A 89 10.74 -3.92 -13.68
N PRO A 90 11.37 -5.03 -13.23
CA PRO A 90 11.44 -5.34 -11.81
C PRO A 90 12.00 -4.18 -10.96
N GLN A 91 13.00 -3.46 -11.47
CA GLN A 91 13.58 -2.30 -10.81
C GLN A 91 12.57 -1.17 -10.64
N GLN A 92 11.77 -0.86 -11.67
CA GLN A 92 10.72 0.17 -11.58
C GLN A 92 9.64 -0.22 -10.57
N ILE A 93 9.23 -1.49 -10.56
CA ILE A 93 8.23 -2.00 -9.60
C ILE A 93 8.78 -1.92 -8.17
N MET A 94 10.02 -2.34 -7.93
CA MET A 94 10.64 -2.26 -6.62
C MET A 94 10.90 -0.82 -6.19
N ALA A 95 11.25 0.08 -7.11
CA ALA A 95 11.45 1.49 -6.83
C ALA A 95 10.15 2.14 -6.30
N VAL A 96 9.01 1.91 -6.97
CA VAL A 96 7.73 2.50 -6.57
C VAL A 96 7.12 1.77 -5.37
N ASN A 97 6.94 0.43 -5.50
CA ASN A 97 6.14 -0.34 -4.54
C ASN A 97 6.84 -0.55 -3.20
N TRP A 98 8.17 -0.48 -3.19
CA TRP A 98 8.96 -0.72 -1.99
C TRP A 98 9.75 0.52 -1.55
N PHE A 99 10.74 0.96 -2.35
CA PHE A 99 11.66 2.02 -1.89
C PHE A 99 10.93 3.34 -1.68
N GLY A 100 10.14 3.80 -2.64
CA GLY A 100 9.40 5.05 -2.55
C GLY A 100 8.34 5.04 -1.44
N LEU A 101 7.62 3.92 -1.30
CA LEU A 101 6.67 3.73 -0.19
C LEU A 101 7.38 3.85 1.16
N ARG A 102 8.53 3.15 1.34
CA ARG A 102 9.30 3.20 2.57
C ARG A 102 9.85 4.60 2.83
N MET A 103 10.50 5.22 1.83
CA MET A 103 11.09 6.55 1.96
C MET A 103 10.04 7.60 2.35
N LEU A 104 8.87 7.58 1.70
CA LEU A 104 7.75 8.46 2.06
C LEU A 104 7.27 8.19 3.49
N THR A 105 7.12 6.93 3.86
CA THR A 105 6.66 6.55 5.21
C THR A 105 7.62 7.05 6.28
N GLU A 106 8.93 6.77 6.15
CA GLU A 106 9.94 7.21 7.12
C GLU A 106 10.03 8.74 7.19
N GLY A 107 9.88 9.44 6.05
CA GLY A 107 9.86 10.90 6.00
C GLY A 107 8.59 11.52 6.61
N ALA A 108 7.46 10.81 6.58
CA ALA A 108 6.21 11.28 7.16
C ALA A 108 6.14 11.06 8.69
N LEU A 109 6.76 9.99 9.22
CA LEU A 109 6.69 9.64 10.64
C LEU A 109 6.99 10.81 11.60
N PRO A 110 8.01 11.68 11.36
CA PRO A 110 8.26 12.84 12.23
C PRO A 110 7.15 13.88 12.24
N LYS A 111 6.24 13.86 11.26
CA LYS A 111 5.09 14.77 11.12
C LYS A 111 3.80 14.15 11.67
N MET A 112 3.87 12.91 12.17
CA MET A 112 2.70 12.14 12.64
C MET A 112 2.59 12.21 14.16
N PRO A 113 1.55 12.87 14.71
CA PRO A 113 1.34 12.93 16.15
C PRO A 113 0.88 11.58 16.72
N GLU A 114 0.90 11.47 18.05
CA GLU A 114 0.30 10.32 18.77
C GLU A 114 -1.15 10.11 18.34
N GLY A 115 -1.55 8.85 18.16
CA GLY A 115 -2.85 8.43 17.65
C GLY A 115 -2.93 8.30 16.13
N SER A 116 -1.87 8.71 15.40
CA SER A 116 -1.81 8.58 13.94
C SER A 116 -1.68 7.14 13.46
N ALA A 117 -1.91 6.93 12.17
CA ALA A 117 -1.79 5.62 11.56
C ALA A 117 -1.17 5.65 10.17
N VAL A 118 -0.33 4.66 9.87
CA VAL A 118 0.13 4.32 8.52
C VAL A 118 -0.60 3.06 8.06
N VAL A 119 -1.17 3.10 6.85
CA VAL A 119 -1.83 1.95 6.23
C VAL A 119 -1.25 1.72 4.84
N HIS A 120 -0.67 0.54 4.63
CA HIS A 120 -0.07 0.15 3.36
C HIS A 120 -1.00 -0.75 2.55
N VAL A 121 -1.04 -0.58 1.23
CA VAL A 121 -1.64 -1.55 0.32
C VAL A 121 -0.58 -2.56 -0.12
N ALA A 122 -0.60 -3.73 0.50
CA ALA A 122 0.15 -4.91 0.08
C ALA A 122 -0.60 -5.67 -1.05
N SER A 123 -0.66 -6.99 -1.00
CA SER A 123 -1.41 -7.83 -1.95
C SER A 123 -1.51 -9.26 -1.42
N THR A 124 -2.52 -10.02 -1.87
CA THR A 124 -2.52 -11.48 -1.70
C THR A 124 -1.37 -12.19 -2.42
N ALA A 125 -0.66 -11.51 -3.33
CA ALA A 125 0.60 -11.99 -3.92
C ALA A 125 1.74 -12.10 -2.89
N ALA A 126 1.68 -11.38 -1.77
CA ALA A 126 2.68 -11.41 -0.69
C ALA A 126 2.58 -12.65 0.22
N ARG A 127 2.06 -13.77 -0.29
CA ARG A 127 1.75 -14.96 0.52
C ARG A 127 2.98 -15.72 1.04
N ASN A 128 4.14 -15.52 0.43
CA ASN A 128 5.36 -16.29 0.72
C ASN A 128 6.40 -15.49 1.51
N TRP A 129 6.06 -14.33 2.05
CA TRP A 129 7.02 -13.46 2.73
C TRP A 129 7.78 -14.17 3.87
N GLN A 130 7.16 -15.17 4.52
CA GLN A 130 7.82 -15.96 5.57
C GLN A 130 8.98 -16.82 5.04
N LEU A 131 8.93 -17.22 3.76
CA LEU A 131 9.97 -18.00 3.11
C LEU A 131 11.15 -17.14 2.67
N HIS A 132 10.92 -15.86 2.44
CA HIS A 132 11.92 -14.88 1.98
C HIS A 132 12.39 -13.94 3.08
N GLN A 133 12.19 -14.31 4.36
CA GLN A 133 12.58 -13.44 5.50
C GLN A 133 14.06 -13.02 5.48
N PRO A 134 15.03 -13.87 5.15
CA PRO A 134 16.44 -13.45 5.09
C PRO A 134 16.67 -12.35 4.06
N GLU A 135 16.15 -12.51 2.85
CA GLU A 135 16.28 -11.55 1.75
C GLU A 135 15.51 -10.25 2.05
N LEU A 136 14.33 -10.36 2.68
CA LEU A 136 13.54 -9.21 3.10
C LEU A 136 14.23 -8.42 4.22
N ALA A 137 14.87 -9.10 5.17
CA ALA A 137 15.65 -8.46 6.22
C ALA A 137 16.89 -7.74 5.66
N GLU A 138 17.58 -8.35 4.70
CA GLU A 138 18.70 -7.74 3.98
C GLU A 138 18.22 -6.51 3.20
N LEU A 139 17.17 -6.64 2.38
CA LEU A 139 16.58 -5.54 1.63
C LEU A 139 16.15 -4.38 2.53
N LEU A 140 15.59 -4.69 3.71
CA LEU A 140 15.15 -3.69 4.68
C LEU A 140 16.33 -2.93 5.34
N SER A 141 17.49 -3.55 5.43
CA SER A 141 18.71 -2.92 6.00
C SER A 141 19.36 -1.91 5.05
N ILE A 142 19.00 -1.94 3.76
CA ILE A 142 19.56 -1.03 2.75
C ILE A 142 18.85 0.32 2.83
N GLU A 143 19.59 1.40 3.01
CA GLU A 143 19.04 2.75 3.17
C GLU A 143 19.03 3.55 1.87
N SER A 144 19.99 3.33 0.97
CA SER A 144 20.11 4.13 -0.26
C SER A 144 19.36 3.52 -1.44
N PHE A 145 18.85 4.40 -2.31
CA PHE A 145 18.19 4.00 -3.56
C PHE A 145 19.13 3.19 -4.47
N SER A 146 20.36 3.66 -4.65
CA SER A 146 21.32 3.01 -5.55
C SER A 146 21.69 1.60 -5.08
N GLU A 147 21.89 1.40 -3.78
CA GLU A 147 22.17 0.08 -3.21
C GLU A 147 20.95 -0.83 -3.29
N THR A 148 19.74 -0.30 -3.05
CA THR A 148 18.49 -1.06 -3.24
C THR A 148 18.37 -1.54 -4.70
N MET A 149 18.62 -0.68 -5.68
CA MET A 149 18.56 -1.07 -7.10
C MET A 149 19.66 -2.06 -7.49
N ALA A 150 20.87 -1.95 -6.91
CA ALA A 150 21.95 -2.92 -7.10
C ALA A 150 21.58 -4.28 -6.48
N TRP A 151 20.97 -4.29 -5.31
CA TRP A 151 20.47 -5.50 -4.68
C TRP A 151 19.39 -6.17 -5.55
N VAL A 152 18.41 -5.42 -6.05
CA VAL A 152 17.37 -5.91 -6.96
C VAL A 152 17.98 -6.55 -8.20
N ALA A 153 19.00 -5.94 -8.78
CA ALA A 153 19.68 -6.47 -9.98
C ALA A 153 20.45 -7.77 -9.69
N SER A 154 21.04 -7.91 -8.50
CA SER A 154 21.84 -9.10 -8.11
C SER A 154 20.99 -10.26 -7.58
N HIS A 155 19.76 -10.04 -7.16
CA HIS A 155 18.88 -11.04 -6.57
C HIS A 155 17.72 -11.46 -7.48
N GLY A 156 17.94 -11.50 -8.80
CA GLY A 156 16.91 -11.79 -9.79
C GLY A 156 16.09 -13.06 -9.55
N ALA A 157 16.67 -14.08 -8.92
CA ALA A 157 15.98 -15.32 -8.61
C ALA A 157 14.81 -15.14 -7.62
N VAL A 158 14.98 -14.29 -6.61
CA VAL A 158 13.93 -13.99 -5.61
C VAL A 158 13.07 -12.81 -6.04
N VAL A 159 13.66 -11.84 -6.73
CA VAL A 159 12.95 -10.65 -7.24
C VAL A 159 11.90 -11.03 -8.29
N GLY A 160 12.23 -11.95 -9.21
CA GLY A 160 11.33 -12.32 -10.29
C GLY A 160 10.92 -11.13 -11.15
N ASP A 161 9.62 -10.89 -11.29
CA ASP A 161 9.05 -9.71 -11.95
C ASP A 161 9.00 -8.44 -11.07
N GLY A 162 9.43 -8.56 -9.80
CA GLY A 162 9.47 -7.49 -8.81
C GLY A 162 8.17 -7.32 -8.01
N TYR A 163 7.02 -7.75 -8.52
CA TYR A 163 5.74 -7.45 -7.88
C TYR A 163 5.53 -8.22 -6.57
N ALA A 164 5.61 -9.55 -6.63
CA ALA A 164 5.36 -10.37 -5.44
C ALA A 164 6.31 -9.99 -4.30
N LEU A 165 7.61 -9.91 -4.59
CA LEU A 165 8.61 -9.53 -3.59
C LEU A 165 8.38 -8.12 -3.05
N SER A 166 8.02 -7.14 -3.90
CA SER A 166 7.72 -5.78 -3.42
C SER A 166 6.56 -5.78 -2.41
N LYS A 167 5.52 -6.59 -2.64
CA LYS A 167 4.38 -6.70 -1.73
C LYS A 167 4.70 -7.52 -0.48
N GLU A 168 5.59 -8.50 -0.58
CA GLU A 168 6.17 -9.21 0.56
C GLU A 168 7.01 -8.27 1.44
N ALA A 169 7.81 -7.40 0.82
CA ALA A 169 8.59 -6.38 1.52
C ALA A 169 7.67 -5.41 2.29
N VAL A 170 6.55 -4.99 1.70
CA VAL A 170 5.54 -4.15 2.39
C VAL A 170 4.95 -4.88 3.61
N CYS A 171 4.59 -6.17 3.47
CA CYS A 171 4.09 -6.95 4.61
C CYS A 171 5.14 -7.08 5.72
N TYR A 172 6.36 -7.45 5.35
CA TYR A 172 7.45 -7.63 6.30
C TYR A 172 7.81 -6.32 7.01
N TYR A 173 7.91 -5.23 6.27
CA TYR A 173 8.15 -3.89 6.81
C TYR A 173 7.07 -3.46 7.80
N THR A 174 5.79 -3.66 7.44
CA THR A 174 4.66 -3.35 8.31
C THR A 174 4.81 -4.05 9.67
N LEU A 175 5.11 -5.34 9.65
CA LEU A 175 5.27 -6.14 10.87
C LEU A 175 6.48 -5.70 11.69
N GLN A 176 7.62 -5.58 11.02
CA GLN A 176 8.90 -5.24 11.67
C GLN A 176 8.88 -3.81 12.25
N ARG A 177 8.27 -2.85 11.53
CA ARG A 177 8.28 -1.44 11.90
C ARG A 177 7.17 -1.06 12.90
N SER A 178 6.11 -1.87 13.00
CA SER A 178 4.95 -1.58 13.83
C SER A 178 5.27 -1.34 15.30
N ALA A 179 6.22 -2.10 15.88
CA ALA A 179 6.59 -1.92 17.28
C ALA A 179 7.30 -0.58 17.52
N SER A 180 8.31 -0.24 16.70
CA SER A 180 9.06 1.00 16.84
C SER A 180 8.26 2.25 16.48
N SER A 181 7.32 2.17 15.55
CA SER A 181 6.41 3.29 15.26
C SER A 181 5.42 3.52 16.40
N LEU A 182 5.00 2.46 17.07
CA LEU A 182 4.09 2.57 18.23
C LEU A 182 4.75 3.24 19.44
N GLU A 183 6.08 3.16 19.59
CA GLU A 183 6.82 3.93 20.60
C GLU A 183 6.66 5.45 20.43
N HIS A 184 6.33 5.88 19.21
CA HIS A 184 6.00 7.27 18.86
C HIS A 184 4.48 7.52 18.78
N GLY A 185 3.64 6.55 19.21
CA GLY A 185 2.19 6.66 19.18
C GLY A 185 1.58 6.45 17.78
N VAL A 186 2.34 5.96 16.80
CA VAL A 186 1.88 5.74 15.42
C VAL A 186 1.66 4.25 15.17
N ARG A 187 0.44 3.88 14.79
CA ARG A 187 0.11 2.50 14.38
C ARG A 187 0.51 2.28 12.92
N MET A 188 0.95 1.07 12.59
CA MET A 188 1.31 0.71 11.23
C MET A 188 0.68 -0.63 10.86
N ASN A 189 -0.16 -0.63 9.83
CA ASN A 189 -0.90 -1.80 9.37
C ASN A 189 -0.84 -1.91 7.84
N SER A 190 -1.20 -3.06 7.31
CA SER A 190 -1.36 -3.25 5.86
C SER A 190 -2.66 -3.97 5.52
N VAL A 191 -3.12 -3.74 4.30
CA VAL A 191 -4.24 -4.45 3.67
C VAL A 191 -3.71 -5.22 2.48
N SER A 192 -4.11 -6.48 2.34
CA SER A 192 -3.78 -7.34 1.19
C SER A 192 -5.03 -7.61 0.34
N PRO A 193 -5.32 -6.78 -0.67
CA PRO A 193 -6.40 -7.03 -1.61
C PRO A 193 -6.17 -8.28 -2.46
N SER A 194 -7.24 -8.97 -2.81
CA SER A 194 -7.28 -9.95 -3.90
C SER A 194 -7.45 -9.24 -5.25
N VAL A 195 -7.75 -10.01 -6.31
CA VAL A 195 -7.99 -9.47 -7.64
C VAL A 195 -9.12 -8.44 -7.59
N THR A 196 -8.78 -7.19 -7.88
CA THR A 196 -9.68 -6.04 -7.79
C THR A 196 -9.81 -5.39 -9.16
N ASN A 197 -11.03 -5.00 -9.53
CA ASN A 197 -11.36 -4.35 -10.80
C ASN A 197 -10.82 -2.92 -10.85
N THR A 198 -9.59 -2.78 -11.29
CA THR A 198 -8.86 -1.51 -11.39
C THR A 198 -8.26 -1.35 -12.77
N PRO A 199 -7.83 -0.15 -13.19
CA PRO A 199 -7.17 0.06 -14.49
C PRO A 199 -5.94 -0.83 -14.73
N ILE A 200 -5.28 -1.30 -13.67
CA ILE A 200 -4.10 -2.19 -13.76
C ILE A 200 -4.46 -3.69 -13.75
N ALA A 201 -5.74 -4.06 -13.69
CA ALA A 201 -6.16 -5.46 -13.64
C ALA A 201 -5.73 -6.25 -14.88
N ALA A 202 -5.74 -5.62 -16.08
CA ALA A 202 -5.27 -6.26 -17.31
C ALA A 202 -3.77 -6.59 -17.29
N ASP A 203 -2.95 -5.75 -16.65
CA ASP A 203 -1.52 -6.00 -16.49
C ASP A 203 -1.28 -7.24 -15.61
N PHE A 204 -2.09 -7.44 -14.56
CA PHE A 204 -2.01 -8.65 -13.73
C PHE A 204 -2.36 -9.91 -14.52
N VAL A 205 -3.37 -9.87 -15.38
CA VAL A 205 -3.69 -11.00 -16.28
C VAL A 205 -2.50 -11.34 -17.18
N ALA A 206 -1.84 -10.30 -17.73
CA ALA A 206 -0.64 -10.49 -18.57
C ALA A 206 0.55 -11.06 -17.77
N GLY A 207 0.69 -10.70 -16.49
CA GLY A 207 1.82 -11.09 -15.65
C GLY A 207 1.72 -12.50 -15.06
N VAL A 208 0.56 -12.85 -14.50
CA VAL A 208 0.38 -14.15 -13.81
C VAL A 208 -0.37 -15.20 -14.62
N GLY A 209 -0.96 -14.80 -15.75
CA GLY A 209 -1.78 -15.65 -16.62
C GLY A 209 -3.27 -15.62 -16.27
N ALA A 210 -4.10 -15.72 -17.32
CA ALA A 210 -5.56 -15.65 -17.19
C ALA A 210 -6.09 -16.78 -16.28
N ASP A 211 -5.60 -17.99 -16.42
CA ASP A 211 -6.05 -19.15 -15.63
C ASP A 211 -5.89 -18.94 -14.11
N VAL A 212 -4.79 -18.31 -13.68
CA VAL A 212 -4.52 -18.03 -12.27
C VAL A 212 -5.49 -16.97 -11.74
N ILE A 213 -5.75 -15.93 -12.53
CA ILE A 213 -6.70 -14.87 -12.20
C ILE A 213 -8.13 -15.44 -12.18
N ASP A 214 -8.51 -16.23 -13.18
CA ASP A 214 -9.83 -16.85 -13.26
C ASP A 214 -10.08 -17.80 -12.09
N GLN A 215 -9.08 -18.59 -11.70
CA GLN A 215 -9.15 -19.45 -10.52
C GLN A 215 -9.34 -18.63 -9.24
N ALA A 216 -8.61 -17.52 -9.08
CA ALA A 216 -8.76 -16.64 -7.92
C ALA A 216 -10.15 -16.00 -7.87
N ILE A 217 -10.67 -15.55 -9.02
CA ILE A 217 -12.03 -14.99 -9.15
C ILE A 217 -13.09 -16.06 -8.86
N ALA A 218 -12.95 -17.27 -9.42
CA ALA A 218 -13.87 -18.37 -9.18
C ALA A 218 -13.91 -18.77 -7.71
N SER A 219 -12.76 -18.82 -7.06
CA SER A 219 -12.64 -19.12 -5.62
C SER A 219 -13.28 -18.05 -4.75
N ALA A 220 -13.15 -16.77 -5.13
CA ALA A 220 -13.81 -15.65 -4.46
C ALA A 220 -15.31 -15.51 -4.86
N GLY A 221 -15.75 -16.17 -5.91
CA GLY A 221 -17.09 -16.07 -6.51
C GLY A 221 -17.28 -14.86 -7.41
N ARG A 222 -16.40 -13.86 -7.39
CA ARG A 222 -16.36 -12.69 -8.27
C ARG A 222 -15.08 -11.88 -8.11
N ILE A 223 -14.83 -10.97 -9.03
CA ILE A 223 -13.83 -9.93 -8.87
C ILE A 223 -14.25 -8.92 -7.80
N ALA A 224 -13.33 -8.42 -7.01
CA ALA A 224 -13.59 -7.35 -6.05
C ALA A 224 -13.69 -5.99 -6.74
N GLN A 225 -14.40 -5.04 -6.11
CA GLN A 225 -14.44 -3.64 -6.57
C GLN A 225 -13.56 -2.77 -5.67
N PRO A 226 -12.97 -1.68 -6.18
CA PRO A 226 -12.15 -0.74 -5.40
C PRO A 226 -12.86 -0.20 -4.15
N GLU A 227 -14.17 0.06 -4.27
CA GLU A 227 -15.03 0.57 -3.20
C GLU A 227 -15.20 -0.42 -2.04
N GLU A 228 -14.88 -1.70 -2.25
CA GLU A 228 -14.88 -2.72 -1.19
C GLU A 228 -13.57 -2.73 -0.40
N MET A 229 -12.49 -2.18 -0.97
CA MET A 229 -11.16 -2.08 -0.33
C MET A 229 -11.04 -0.82 0.52
N ALA A 230 -11.58 0.30 0.03
CA ALA A 230 -11.46 1.61 0.67
C ALA A 230 -11.93 1.65 2.14
N PRO A 231 -13.08 1.07 2.53
CA PRO A 231 -13.51 1.06 3.93
C PRO A 231 -12.54 0.37 4.89
N ALA A 232 -11.86 -0.68 4.44
CA ALA A 232 -10.89 -1.39 5.29
C ALA A 232 -9.61 -0.58 5.51
N LEU A 233 -9.17 0.18 4.49
CA LEU A 233 -8.05 1.11 4.63
C LEU A 233 -8.39 2.20 5.64
N LEU A 234 -9.57 2.81 5.51
CA LEU A 234 -10.01 3.87 6.40
C LEU A 234 -10.32 3.35 7.82
N PHE A 235 -10.83 2.14 7.98
CA PHE A 235 -10.98 1.49 9.28
C PHE A 235 -9.63 1.38 10.01
N LEU A 236 -8.57 0.95 9.32
CA LEU A 236 -7.23 0.84 9.92
C LEU A 236 -6.57 2.21 10.15
N ALA A 237 -6.93 3.23 9.36
CA ALA A 237 -6.45 4.59 9.51
C ALA A 237 -7.14 5.34 10.67
N ASP A 238 -8.41 5.02 10.98
CA ASP A 238 -9.17 5.68 12.05
C ASP A 238 -8.69 5.27 13.44
N GLU A 239 -8.30 6.27 14.24
CA GLU A 239 -7.80 6.09 15.59
C GLU A 239 -8.82 5.38 16.51
N LEU A 240 -10.08 5.81 16.46
CA LEU A 240 -11.09 5.30 17.40
C LEU A 240 -11.57 3.88 17.05
N SER A 241 -11.63 3.56 15.75
CA SER A 241 -12.11 2.26 15.30
C SER A 241 -11.05 1.16 15.39
N SER A 242 -9.76 1.53 15.35
CA SER A 242 -8.65 0.56 15.30
C SER A 242 -7.47 0.89 16.22
N SER A 243 -7.69 1.64 17.31
CA SER A 243 -6.63 2.05 18.26
C SER A 243 -5.83 0.88 18.83
N PHE A 244 -6.43 -0.30 18.92
CA PHE A 244 -5.79 -1.53 19.46
C PHE A 244 -5.33 -2.50 18.37
N ILE A 245 -5.29 -2.05 17.09
CA ILE A 245 -4.82 -2.83 15.95
C ILE A 245 -3.50 -2.24 15.44
N ASN A 246 -2.42 -3.00 15.59
CA ASN A 246 -1.08 -2.62 15.13
C ASN A 246 -0.31 -3.84 14.62
N GLY A 247 0.43 -3.70 13.53
CA GLY A 247 1.20 -4.78 12.93
C GLY A 247 0.36 -5.84 12.22
N VAL A 248 -0.89 -5.56 11.83
CA VAL A 248 -1.72 -6.52 11.12
C VAL A 248 -1.54 -6.39 9.59
N ASN A 249 -1.59 -7.52 8.90
CA ASN A 249 -1.84 -7.57 7.45
C ASN A 249 -3.25 -8.14 7.22
N LEU A 250 -4.23 -7.26 6.98
CA LEU A 250 -5.62 -7.62 6.78
C LEU A 250 -5.85 -8.10 5.34
N THR A 251 -6.15 -9.37 5.17
CA THR A 251 -6.44 -9.95 3.85
C THR A 251 -7.89 -9.71 3.45
N LEU A 252 -8.11 -9.15 2.26
CA LEU A 252 -9.42 -8.87 1.68
C LEU A 252 -9.63 -9.72 0.40
N ASP A 253 -10.05 -10.98 0.57
CA ASP A 253 -10.10 -11.97 -0.51
C ASP A 253 -11.31 -12.90 -0.46
N ARG A 254 -12.34 -12.56 0.30
CA ARG A 254 -13.54 -13.39 0.51
C ARG A 254 -13.23 -14.83 0.96
N GLY A 255 -12.13 -15.03 1.70
CA GLY A 255 -11.78 -16.32 2.27
C GLY A 255 -10.94 -17.23 1.38
N VAL A 256 -10.47 -16.77 0.21
CA VAL A 256 -9.61 -17.56 -0.70
C VAL A 256 -8.34 -18.04 0.00
N LYS A 257 -7.69 -17.17 0.78
CA LYS A 257 -6.51 -17.54 1.57
C LYS A 257 -6.84 -18.61 2.62
N ALA A 258 -7.95 -18.43 3.33
CA ALA A 258 -8.38 -19.38 4.35
C ALA A 258 -8.64 -20.77 3.75
N ALA A 259 -9.40 -20.84 2.66
CA ALA A 259 -9.71 -22.07 1.95
C ALA A 259 -8.43 -22.76 1.42
N ARG A 260 -7.47 -21.98 0.91
CA ARG A 260 -6.16 -22.53 0.47
C ARG A 260 -5.36 -23.11 1.63
N ILE A 261 -5.31 -22.44 2.79
CA ILE A 261 -4.63 -22.95 3.99
C ILE A 261 -5.27 -24.28 4.44
N MET A 262 -6.59 -24.41 4.29
CA MET A 262 -7.34 -25.62 4.67
C MET A 262 -7.29 -26.71 3.58
N GLY A 263 -6.59 -26.50 2.48
CA GLY A 263 -6.49 -27.48 1.39
C GLY A 263 -7.82 -27.72 0.65
N GLN A 264 -8.68 -26.71 0.60
CA GLN A 264 -10.01 -26.81 -0.04
C GLN A 264 -9.95 -26.56 -1.56
N PHE A 265 -8.81 -26.10 -2.10
CA PHE A 265 -8.45 -26.03 -3.52
C PHE A 265 -6.96 -25.75 -3.73
#